data_f0770575a5de89ccc811f5919be0d394
#
_entry.id   f0770575a5de89ccc811f5919be0d394
#
_cell.length_a   1.000
_cell.length_b   1.000
_cell.length_c   1.000
_cell.angle_alpha   90.00
_cell.angle_beta   90.00
_cell.angle_gamma   90.00
#
_symmetry.space_group_name_H-M   'P 1'
#
loop_
_entity.id
_entity.type
_entity.pdbx_description
1 polymer ?
#
loop_
_entity_poly.entity_id
_entity_poly.type
_entity_poly.pdbx_seq_one_letter_code
_entity_poly.pdbx_strand_id
1 'polypeptide(L)'
;MAGLDDLEWSKVKPGSVWLGSDDGRLSFHPVKETPRHEVRIDYEFEISRDAFHIRDFYSESGTTKEELDEAGVRMPSEAEWELANDQGSMHDERGGWEELADSRPRSGHWGGRCDGHPRETSHITQVTPLRRWGGEGVERSHDHSLGDVESRDKVMRLVRAPNPPEEAPRLPEENKTPILLREAVFALGIGIIPSFLWAWQFASTRYLTDGWFNLVFGGLFIGSVSGFVWRPKRPSYRVSEDGSTMERV
;
A
#
# COMPACT_ATOMS: atom_id res chain seq x y z
N MET A 1 20.98 -22.11 13.04
CA MET A 1 20.65 -21.64 11.68
C MET A 1 21.91 -21.13 11.01
N ALA A 2 21.99 -21.33 9.73
CA ALA A 2 23.14 -20.98 8.94
C ALA A 2 23.33 -19.45 8.84
N GLY A 3 24.55 -19.04 8.60
CA GLY A 3 24.88 -17.64 8.31
C GLY A 3 24.41 -17.23 6.90
N LEU A 4 24.74 -16.01 6.46
CA LEU A 4 24.41 -15.50 5.12
C LEU A 4 24.87 -16.41 3.97
N ASP A 5 25.95 -17.16 4.16
CA ASP A 5 26.54 -18.04 3.15
C ASP A 5 25.74 -19.34 2.95
N ASP A 6 24.89 -19.70 3.90
CA ASP A 6 24.11 -20.92 3.86
C ASP A 6 22.68 -20.68 3.32
N LEU A 7 22.31 -19.41 3.04
CA LEU A 7 21.01 -19.10 2.46
C LEU A 7 20.94 -19.50 0.98
N GLU A 8 19.84 -20.13 0.60
CA GLU A 8 19.54 -20.40 -0.80
C GLU A 8 19.01 -19.12 -1.48
N TRP A 9 19.71 -18.65 -2.49
CA TRP A 9 19.38 -17.44 -3.23
C TRP A 9 18.75 -17.76 -4.59
N SER A 10 17.75 -16.99 -4.95
CA SER A 10 17.09 -17.05 -6.26
C SER A 10 17.25 -15.73 -6.99
N LYS A 11 17.60 -15.82 -8.28
CA LYS A 11 17.72 -14.63 -9.13
C LYS A 11 16.35 -14.17 -9.61
N VAL A 12 16.11 -12.87 -9.52
CA VAL A 12 14.92 -12.18 -10.02
C VAL A 12 15.34 -11.24 -11.14
N LYS A 13 14.71 -11.40 -12.31
CA LYS A 13 14.98 -10.57 -13.48
C LYS A 13 14.27 -9.23 -13.38
N PRO A 14 14.79 -8.18 -14.06
CA PRO A 14 14.09 -6.92 -14.19
C PRO A 14 12.65 -7.09 -14.67
N GLY A 15 11.75 -6.23 -14.20
CA GLY A 15 10.35 -6.31 -14.54
C GLY A 15 9.54 -5.16 -13.91
N SER A 16 8.22 -5.23 -14.04
CA SER A 16 7.34 -4.27 -13.40
C SER A 16 6.21 -4.96 -12.65
N VAL A 17 5.77 -4.34 -11.58
CA VAL A 17 4.64 -4.78 -10.76
C VAL A 17 3.67 -3.63 -10.51
N TRP A 18 2.43 -3.98 -10.22
CA TRP A 18 1.40 -3.02 -9.84
C TRP A 18 1.16 -3.09 -8.35
N LEU A 19 1.41 -1.99 -7.66
CA LEU A 19 1.13 -1.82 -6.24
C LEU A 19 -0.10 -0.95 -6.01
N GLY A 20 -0.68 -1.10 -4.83
CA GLY A 20 -1.79 -0.27 -4.39
C GLY A 20 -3.13 -0.59 -5.03
N SER A 21 -4.10 0.29 -4.80
CA SER A 21 -5.50 0.12 -5.20
C SER A 21 -6.06 1.38 -5.86
N ASP A 22 -6.87 1.20 -6.92
CA ASP A 22 -7.66 2.25 -7.55
C ASP A 22 -9.08 2.37 -6.96
N ASP A 23 -9.40 1.59 -5.94
CA ASP A 23 -10.73 1.59 -5.33
C ASP A 23 -11.08 2.97 -4.74
N GLY A 24 -12.17 3.53 -5.23
CA GLY A 24 -12.69 4.82 -4.77
C GLY A 24 -13.47 4.74 -3.45
N ARG A 25 -13.89 3.55 -3.04
CA ARG A 25 -14.64 3.35 -1.79
C ARG A 25 -13.78 3.66 -0.58
N LEU A 26 -14.40 3.98 0.54
CA LEU A 26 -13.70 4.26 1.79
C LEU A 26 -12.57 5.31 1.65
N SER A 27 -12.85 6.39 0.93
CA SER A 27 -11.87 7.45 0.61
C SER A 27 -11.12 8.01 1.83
N PHE A 28 -11.73 7.92 3.00
CA PHE A 28 -11.17 8.41 4.26
C PHE A 28 -10.55 7.31 5.14
N HIS A 29 -10.49 6.08 4.64
CA HIS A 29 -9.88 5.00 5.42
C HIS A 29 -8.37 5.21 5.56
N PRO A 30 -7.83 5.28 6.78
CA PRO A 30 -6.44 5.70 7.03
C PRO A 30 -5.38 4.72 6.52
N VAL A 31 -5.77 3.47 6.27
CA VAL A 31 -4.85 2.38 5.86
C VAL A 31 -5.05 1.98 4.40
N LYS A 32 -5.56 2.88 3.59
CA LYS A 32 -5.86 2.57 2.20
C LYS A 32 -4.59 2.52 1.36
N GLU A 33 -4.40 1.43 0.65
CA GLU A 33 -3.30 1.25 -0.32
C GLU A 33 -3.57 2.04 -1.61
N THR A 34 -3.45 3.35 -1.57
CA THR A 34 -3.65 4.21 -2.74
C THR A 34 -2.44 5.10 -2.98
N PRO A 35 -2.22 5.52 -4.22
CA PRO A 35 -2.89 5.14 -5.46
C PRO A 35 -2.42 3.78 -5.99
N ARG A 36 -3.17 3.19 -6.94
CA ARG A 36 -2.65 2.11 -7.76
C ARG A 36 -1.58 2.65 -8.69
N HIS A 37 -0.42 2.01 -8.73
CA HIS A 37 0.70 2.49 -9.52
C HIS A 37 1.61 1.35 -9.96
N GLU A 38 2.27 1.57 -11.09
CA GLU A 38 3.33 0.71 -11.58
C GLU A 38 4.64 1.07 -10.88
N VAL A 39 5.40 0.04 -10.50
CA VAL A 39 6.79 0.16 -10.07
C VAL A 39 7.63 -0.62 -11.08
N ARG A 40 8.64 0.03 -11.65
CA ARG A 40 9.55 -0.58 -12.63
C ARG A 40 10.89 -0.86 -11.96
N ILE A 41 11.30 -2.12 -11.97
CA ILE A 41 12.57 -2.59 -11.43
C ILE A 41 13.49 -2.88 -12.60
N ASP A 42 14.46 -2.00 -12.84
CA ASP A 42 15.36 -2.08 -14.00
C ASP A 42 16.65 -2.87 -13.70
N TYR A 43 16.78 -3.41 -12.50
CA TYR A 43 17.94 -4.18 -12.06
C TYR A 43 17.60 -5.63 -11.76
N GLU A 44 18.60 -6.50 -11.93
CA GLU A 44 18.55 -7.89 -11.44
C GLU A 44 18.92 -7.87 -9.94
N PHE A 45 18.26 -8.70 -9.16
CA PHE A 45 18.57 -8.90 -7.74
C PHE A 45 18.43 -10.37 -7.35
N GLU A 46 18.97 -10.71 -6.18
CA GLU A 46 18.81 -12.03 -5.59
C GLU A 46 17.95 -11.91 -4.34
N ILE A 47 17.06 -12.90 -4.13
CA ILE A 47 16.21 -12.99 -2.94
C ILE A 47 16.39 -14.35 -2.27
N SER A 48 16.38 -14.40 -0.94
CA SER A 48 16.39 -15.67 -0.22
C SER A 48 15.11 -16.45 -0.52
N ARG A 49 15.25 -17.74 -0.91
CA ARG A 49 14.11 -18.59 -1.30
C ARG A 49 13.18 -18.86 -0.14
N ASP A 50 13.74 -19.05 1.05
CA ASP A 50 13.00 -19.33 2.27
C ASP A 50 12.92 -18.07 3.14
N ALA A 51 11.79 -17.90 3.82
CA ALA A 51 11.64 -16.91 4.86
C ALA A 51 12.10 -17.50 6.20
N PHE A 52 12.57 -16.66 7.10
CA PHE A 52 13.06 -17.08 8.41
C PHE A 52 12.64 -16.09 9.49
N HIS A 53 12.51 -16.58 10.73
CA HIS A 53 12.16 -15.72 11.84
C HIS A 53 13.24 -14.70 12.13
N ILE A 54 12.86 -13.42 12.17
CA ILE A 54 13.78 -12.29 12.38
C ILE A 54 14.62 -12.49 13.64
N ARG A 55 13.97 -12.90 14.73
CA ARG A 55 14.65 -13.12 16.01
C ARG A 55 15.67 -14.24 15.95
N ASP A 56 15.30 -15.36 15.33
CA ASP A 56 16.17 -16.53 15.28
C ASP A 56 17.37 -16.27 14.40
N PHE A 57 17.20 -15.57 13.29
CA PHE A 57 18.28 -15.17 12.42
C PHE A 57 19.37 -14.38 13.17
N TYR A 58 18.99 -13.28 13.82
CA TYR A 58 19.97 -12.45 14.56
C TYR A 58 20.59 -13.15 15.76
N SER A 59 19.83 -13.99 16.48
CA SER A 59 20.34 -14.67 17.66
C SER A 59 21.23 -15.87 17.36
N GLU A 60 20.99 -16.58 16.27
CA GLU A 60 21.71 -17.81 15.93
C GLU A 60 22.86 -17.55 14.96
N SER A 61 22.69 -16.63 13.98
CA SER A 61 23.78 -16.28 13.07
C SER A 61 24.83 -15.38 13.70
N GLY A 62 24.44 -14.62 14.74
CA GLY A 62 25.28 -13.57 15.30
C GLY A 62 25.49 -12.38 14.37
N THR A 63 24.84 -12.36 13.18
CA THR A 63 24.93 -11.30 12.19
C THR A 63 24.28 -10.04 12.73
N THR A 64 24.94 -8.90 12.55
CA THR A 64 24.42 -7.58 12.93
C THR A 64 23.78 -6.88 11.73
N LYS A 65 23.01 -5.84 12.00
CA LYS A 65 22.43 -5.02 10.91
C LYS A 65 23.54 -4.36 10.10
N GLU A 66 24.58 -3.89 10.77
CA GLU A 66 25.75 -3.24 10.15
C GLU A 66 26.45 -4.19 9.18
N GLU A 67 26.63 -5.46 9.55
CA GLU A 67 27.21 -6.48 8.68
C GLU A 67 26.35 -6.78 7.46
N LEU A 68 25.02 -6.76 7.60
CA LEU A 68 24.10 -6.87 6.46
C LEU A 68 24.23 -5.68 5.51
N ASP A 69 24.26 -4.47 6.06
CA ASP A 69 24.40 -3.24 5.28
C ASP A 69 25.76 -3.22 4.53
N GLU A 70 26.86 -3.63 5.18
CA GLU A 70 28.19 -3.75 4.55
C GLU A 70 28.23 -4.80 3.44
N ALA A 71 27.47 -5.90 3.60
CA ALA A 71 27.33 -6.94 2.59
C ALA A 71 26.37 -6.56 1.45
N GLY A 72 25.72 -5.40 1.51
CA GLY A 72 24.69 -4.97 0.54
C GLY A 72 23.43 -5.83 0.61
N VAL A 73 23.15 -6.37 1.80
CA VAL A 73 22.02 -7.26 2.05
C VAL A 73 21.00 -6.55 2.93
N ARG A 74 19.73 -6.59 2.53
CA ARG A 74 18.62 -5.96 3.27
C ARG A 74 17.33 -6.74 3.11
N MET A 75 16.28 -6.36 3.81
CA MET A 75 14.94 -6.84 3.51
C MET A 75 14.47 -6.35 2.14
N PRO A 76 13.61 -7.10 1.42
CA PRO A 76 13.03 -6.68 0.16
C PRO A 76 12.11 -5.48 0.35
N SER A 77 12.03 -4.64 -0.68
CA SER A 77 10.92 -3.71 -0.81
C SER A 77 9.62 -4.45 -1.13
N GLU A 78 8.50 -3.76 -1.00
CA GLU A 78 7.18 -4.28 -1.40
C GLU A 78 7.15 -4.67 -2.88
N ALA A 79 7.78 -3.88 -3.75
CA ALA A 79 7.86 -4.14 -5.18
C ALA A 79 8.78 -5.32 -5.51
N GLU A 80 9.94 -5.41 -4.87
CA GLU A 80 10.86 -6.54 -5.05
C GLU A 80 10.22 -7.86 -4.61
N TRP A 81 9.51 -7.85 -3.49
CA TRP A 81 8.80 -9.01 -2.99
C TRP A 81 7.70 -9.46 -3.97
N GLU A 82 6.86 -8.55 -4.45
CA GLU A 82 5.80 -8.88 -5.42
C GLU A 82 6.38 -9.37 -6.75
N LEU A 83 7.46 -8.76 -7.24
CA LEU A 83 8.11 -9.22 -8.48
C LEU A 83 8.73 -10.62 -8.34
N ALA A 84 9.37 -10.89 -7.21
CA ALA A 84 9.93 -12.20 -6.91
C ALA A 84 8.83 -13.27 -6.79
N ASN A 85 7.69 -12.91 -6.21
CA ASN A 85 6.50 -13.75 -6.13
C ASN A 85 5.94 -14.06 -7.53
N ASP A 86 5.76 -13.05 -8.37
CA ASP A 86 5.24 -13.20 -9.73
C ASP A 86 6.14 -14.06 -10.61
N GLN A 87 7.46 -14.04 -10.36
CA GLN A 87 8.43 -14.88 -11.06
C GLN A 87 8.60 -16.29 -10.46
N GLY A 88 7.92 -16.59 -9.34
CA GLY A 88 8.04 -17.88 -8.64
C GLY A 88 9.43 -18.11 -8.05
N SER A 89 10.14 -17.03 -7.66
CA SER A 89 11.51 -17.10 -7.14
C SER A 89 11.58 -17.42 -5.65
N MET A 90 10.44 -17.53 -4.98
CA MET A 90 10.34 -17.78 -3.55
C MET A 90 9.55 -19.05 -3.26
N HIS A 91 9.89 -19.74 -2.18
CA HIS A 91 9.07 -20.82 -1.67
C HIS A 91 7.85 -20.24 -0.92
N ASP A 92 6.68 -20.87 -1.13
CA ASP A 92 5.45 -20.58 -0.38
C ASP A 92 5.59 -21.12 1.04
N GLU A 93 5.88 -20.26 1.99
CA GLU A 93 5.92 -20.60 3.39
C GLU A 93 4.65 -20.12 4.11
N ARG A 94 3.83 -21.06 4.47
CA ARG A 94 2.60 -20.80 5.23
C ARG A 94 2.92 -20.62 6.70
N GLY A 95 2.74 -19.42 7.23
CA GLY A 95 2.87 -19.26 8.66
C GLY A 95 3.04 -17.85 9.17
N GLY A 96 4.12 -17.19 8.91
CA GLY A 96 4.43 -15.86 9.46
C GLY A 96 4.01 -14.68 8.58
N TRP A 97 4.00 -13.50 9.17
CA TRP A 97 3.92 -12.26 8.41
C TRP A 97 5.33 -11.83 8.00
N GLU A 98 5.58 -11.73 6.71
CA GLU A 98 6.87 -11.26 6.18
C GLU A 98 6.96 -9.73 6.28
N GLU A 99 7.96 -9.25 7.02
CA GLU A 99 8.27 -7.83 7.15
C GLU A 99 9.09 -7.36 5.95
N LEU A 100 8.73 -6.18 5.42
CA LEU A 100 9.38 -5.58 4.26
C LEU A 100 10.15 -4.32 4.66
N ALA A 101 11.11 -3.92 3.83
CA ALA A 101 11.97 -2.78 4.10
C ALA A 101 11.26 -1.43 4.01
N ASP A 102 10.11 -1.38 3.33
CA ASP A 102 9.39 -0.12 3.16
C ASP A 102 8.84 0.43 4.45
N SER A 103 8.87 1.73 4.59
CA SER A 103 8.05 2.47 5.53
C SER A 103 7.30 3.58 4.80
N ARG A 104 6.01 3.72 5.07
CA ARG A 104 5.16 4.69 4.36
C ARG A 104 4.15 5.35 5.28
N PRO A 105 3.62 6.54 4.94
CA PRO A 105 2.51 7.13 5.68
C PRO A 105 1.24 6.29 5.54
N ARG A 106 0.36 6.36 6.54
CA ARG A 106 -0.96 5.67 6.51
C ARG A 106 -1.83 6.05 5.32
N SER A 107 -1.61 7.21 4.73
CA SER A 107 -2.33 7.67 3.52
C SER A 107 -2.03 6.85 2.27
N GLY A 108 -1.03 5.98 2.30
CA GLY A 108 -0.70 5.07 1.21
C GLY A 108 0.63 5.39 0.53
N HIS A 109 0.67 5.20 -0.80
CA HIS A 109 1.92 5.26 -1.56
C HIS A 109 2.31 6.66 -2.08
N TRP A 110 1.52 7.71 -1.81
CA TRP A 110 1.77 9.07 -2.30
C TRP A 110 3.19 9.57 -2.00
N GLY A 111 3.84 10.20 -2.98
CA GLY A 111 5.23 10.68 -2.91
C GLY A 111 6.28 9.55 -2.93
N GLY A 112 5.86 8.27 -3.01
CA GLY A 112 6.77 7.12 -3.03
C GLY A 112 7.58 7.03 -4.31
N ARG A 113 8.76 6.45 -4.21
CA ARG A 113 9.58 6.09 -5.37
C ARG A 113 9.00 4.85 -6.07
N CYS A 114 9.20 4.77 -7.39
CA CYS A 114 8.61 3.73 -8.24
C CYS A 114 9.68 2.98 -9.06
N ASP A 115 10.88 2.87 -8.52
CA ASP A 115 12.04 2.19 -9.11
C ASP A 115 12.37 0.84 -8.43
N GLY A 116 11.53 0.37 -7.54
CA GLY A 116 11.71 -0.91 -6.84
C GLY A 116 12.47 -0.84 -5.53
N HIS A 117 13.25 0.19 -5.27
CA HIS A 117 13.98 0.31 -4.01
C HIS A 117 13.06 0.69 -2.85
N PRO A 118 13.43 0.30 -1.60
CA PRO A 118 12.63 0.59 -0.43
C PRO A 118 12.35 2.08 -0.26
N ARG A 119 11.15 2.38 0.16
CA ARG A 119 10.78 3.71 0.57
C ARG A 119 11.05 3.89 2.05
N GLU A 120 11.88 4.85 2.38
CA GLU A 120 12.06 5.32 3.74
C GLU A 120 11.25 6.59 3.99
N THR A 121 10.60 6.67 5.12
CA THR A 121 9.88 7.86 5.56
C THR A 121 10.10 8.11 7.04
N SER A 122 10.32 9.35 7.41
CA SER A 122 10.39 9.80 8.80
C SER A 122 9.01 10.25 9.35
N HIS A 123 7.92 9.91 8.67
CA HIS A 123 6.60 10.36 9.07
C HIS A 123 6.17 9.72 10.41
N ILE A 124 5.62 10.52 11.32
CA ILE A 124 5.20 10.07 12.67
C ILE A 124 4.15 8.93 12.60
N THR A 125 3.33 8.91 11.56
CA THR A 125 2.29 7.91 11.35
C THR A 125 2.66 6.94 10.23
N GLN A 126 3.89 6.45 10.26
CA GLN A 126 4.35 5.44 9.30
C GLN A 126 3.75 4.06 9.60
N VAL A 127 3.66 3.26 8.56
CA VAL A 127 3.29 1.84 8.61
C VAL A 127 4.32 1.04 7.84
N THR A 128 4.59 -0.17 8.33
CA THR A 128 5.43 -1.16 7.64
C THR A 128 4.50 -2.12 6.91
N PRO A 129 4.64 -2.33 5.59
CA PRO A 129 3.88 -3.33 4.88
C PRO A 129 4.31 -4.73 5.29
N LEU A 130 3.34 -5.61 5.39
CA LEU A 130 3.53 -7.02 5.71
C LEU A 130 2.88 -7.88 4.63
N ARG A 131 3.48 -9.02 4.34
CA ARG A 131 2.99 -10.03 3.40
C ARG A 131 2.87 -11.38 4.09
N ARG A 132 1.88 -12.17 3.70
CA ARG A 132 1.72 -13.55 4.15
C ARG A 132 1.11 -14.40 3.07
N TRP A 133 1.58 -15.63 2.95
CA TRP A 133 0.95 -16.65 2.13
C TRP A 133 -0.34 -17.13 2.79
N GLY A 134 -1.48 -16.91 2.13
CA GLY A 134 -2.80 -17.37 2.58
C GLY A 134 -3.32 -18.54 1.76
N GLY A 135 -4.51 -19.06 2.13
CA GLY A 135 -5.13 -20.21 1.46
C GLY A 135 -5.48 -20.00 -0.02
N GLU A 136 -5.73 -18.76 -0.43
CA GLU A 136 -6.13 -18.37 -1.79
C GLU A 136 -5.15 -17.37 -2.45
N GLY A 137 -3.93 -17.22 -1.92
CA GLY A 137 -2.93 -16.29 -2.45
C GLY A 137 -2.25 -15.47 -1.37
N VAL A 138 -1.77 -14.29 -1.73
CA VAL A 138 -1.02 -13.41 -0.85
C VAL A 138 -1.94 -12.50 -0.05
N GLU A 139 -1.85 -12.57 1.26
CA GLU A 139 -2.49 -11.63 2.18
C GLU A 139 -1.58 -10.42 2.40
N ARG A 140 -2.19 -9.23 2.44
CA ARG A 140 -1.50 -7.96 2.67
C ARG A 140 -2.00 -7.34 3.96
N SER A 141 -1.09 -6.86 4.78
CA SER A 141 -1.41 -6.14 6.01
C SER A 141 -0.42 -4.99 6.24
N HIS A 142 -0.70 -4.20 7.26
CA HIS A 142 0.15 -3.11 7.70
C HIS A 142 0.28 -3.17 9.21
N ASP A 143 1.50 -3.11 9.69
CA ASP A 143 1.77 -2.92 11.11
C ASP A 143 1.47 -1.47 11.49
N HIS A 144 0.51 -1.26 12.37
CA HIS A 144 0.08 0.07 12.79
C HIS A 144 0.80 0.57 14.02
N SER A 145 1.43 -0.33 14.76
CA SER A 145 2.20 -0.01 15.93
C SER A 145 3.33 -1.02 16.08
N LEU A 146 4.49 -0.55 16.49
CA LEU A 146 5.64 -1.39 16.84
C LEU A 146 5.35 -2.42 17.96
N GLY A 147 4.08 -2.54 18.39
CA GLY A 147 3.66 -3.40 19.50
C GLY A 147 2.51 -4.37 19.21
N ASP A 148 1.77 -4.24 18.11
CA ASP A 148 0.49 -4.96 17.94
C ASP A 148 0.59 -6.35 17.29
N VAL A 149 1.69 -6.66 16.62
CA VAL A 149 1.95 -8.03 16.16
C VAL A 149 3.01 -8.62 17.07
N GLU A 150 2.70 -9.70 17.76
CA GLU A 150 3.70 -10.41 18.56
C GLU A 150 4.91 -10.69 17.66
N SER A 151 6.07 -10.19 18.06
CA SER A 151 7.33 -10.31 17.29
C SER A 151 7.73 -11.77 16.97
N ARG A 152 7.02 -12.73 17.54
CA ARG A 152 7.23 -14.16 17.34
C ARG A 152 6.73 -14.69 16.00
N ASP A 153 5.74 -14.02 15.39
CA ASP A 153 5.14 -14.47 14.13
C ASP A 153 5.69 -13.70 12.90
N LYS A 154 6.65 -12.80 13.12
CA LYS A 154 7.29 -12.05 12.04
C LYS A 154 8.46 -12.82 11.47
N VAL A 155 8.41 -13.02 10.17
CA VAL A 155 9.51 -13.56 9.38
C VAL A 155 10.02 -12.51 8.41
N MET A 156 11.19 -12.73 7.85
CA MET A 156 11.78 -11.88 6.83
C MET A 156 12.42 -12.70 5.74
N ARG A 157 12.59 -12.09 4.59
CA ARG A 157 13.53 -12.51 3.53
C ARG A 157 14.60 -11.47 3.38
N LEU A 158 15.69 -11.87 2.77
CA LEU A 158 16.78 -10.96 2.45
C LEU A 158 16.94 -10.84 0.94
N VAL A 159 17.38 -9.67 0.49
CA VAL A 159 17.74 -9.40 -0.89
C VAL A 159 19.16 -8.87 -0.98
N ARG A 160 19.83 -9.24 -2.10
CA ARG A 160 21.05 -8.61 -2.59
C ARG A 160 20.68 -7.80 -3.82
N ALA A 161 20.65 -6.49 -3.69
CA ALA A 161 20.25 -5.56 -4.73
C ALA A 161 21.26 -4.40 -4.83
N PRO A 162 21.36 -3.75 -5.99
CA PRO A 162 22.21 -2.59 -6.11
C PRO A 162 21.73 -1.46 -5.20
N ASN A 163 22.63 -0.52 -4.92
CA ASN A 163 22.26 0.68 -4.19
C ASN A 163 21.25 1.53 -4.97
N PRO A 164 20.29 2.17 -4.27
CA PRO A 164 19.30 3.00 -4.91
C PRO A 164 19.95 4.17 -5.65
N PRO A 165 19.48 4.48 -6.88
CA PRO A 165 19.88 5.67 -7.58
C PRO A 165 19.41 6.92 -6.82
N GLU A 166 20.14 8.02 -6.98
CA GLU A 166 19.79 9.29 -6.37
C GLU A 166 18.44 9.83 -6.89
N GLU A 167 18.23 9.71 -8.20
CA GLU A 167 16.99 10.09 -8.87
C GLU A 167 16.15 8.85 -9.19
N ALA A 168 14.85 8.95 -8.93
CA ALA A 168 13.88 7.89 -9.23
C ALA A 168 12.52 8.51 -9.57
N PRO A 169 11.71 7.88 -10.45
CA PRO A 169 10.34 8.29 -10.67
C PRO A 169 9.57 8.21 -9.36
N ARG A 170 8.79 9.26 -9.06
CA ARG A 170 8.03 9.36 -7.82
C ARG A 170 6.57 9.65 -8.10
N LEU A 171 5.71 9.01 -7.31
CA LEU A 171 4.30 9.39 -7.27
C LEU A 171 4.14 10.86 -6.86
N PRO A 172 3.11 11.54 -7.37
CA PRO A 172 2.80 12.88 -6.88
C PRO A 172 2.52 12.88 -5.39
N GLU A 173 2.71 14.03 -4.74
CA GLU A 173 2.35 14.22 -3.34
C GLU A 173 0.83 14.10 -3.12
N GLU A 174 0.44 13.67 -1.92
CA GLU A 174 -0.97 13.55 -1.57
C GLU A 174 -1.68 14.90 -1.63
N ASN A 175 -2.68 15.02 -2.50
CA ASN A 175 -3.57 16.15 -2.54
C ASN A 175 -4.98 15.74 -2.08
N LYS A 176 -5.38 16.18 -0.90
CA LYS A 176 -6.69 15.86 -0.30
C LYS A 176 -7.83 16.68 -0.91
N THR A 177 -7.55 17.83 -1.49
CA THR A 177 -8.56 18.75 -2.02
C THR A 177 -9.46 18.11 -3.09
N PRO A 178 -8.93 17.45 -4.15
CA PRO A 178 -9.76 16.77 -5.12
C PRO A 178 -10.60 15.64 -4.52
N ILE A 179 -10.07 14.97 -3.51
CA ILE A 179 -10.79 13.87 -2.82
C ILE A 179 -11.98 14.44 -2.06
N LEU A 180 -11.78 15.49 -1.26
CA LEU A 180 -12.83 16.16 -0.51
C LEU A 180 -13.90 16.75 -1.42
N LEU A 181 -13.48 17.43 -2.51
CA LEU A 181 -14.41 17.99 -3.49
C LEU A 181 -15.26 16.89 -4.14
N ARG A 182 -14.65 15.78 -4.52
CA ARG A 182 -15.36 14.64 -5.08
C ARG A 182 -16.40 14.08 -4.09
N GLU A 183 -16.02 13.88 -2.83
CA GLU A 183 -16.96 13.38 -1.81
C GLU A 183 -18.10 14.37 -1.54
N ALA A 184 -17.82 15.67 -1.55
CA ALA A 184 -18.86 16.70 -1.44
C ALA A 184 -19.85 16.64 -2.62
N VAL A 185 -19.35 16.50 -3.86
CA VAL A 185 -20.21 16.33 -5.05
C VAL A 185 -21.08 15.08 -4.95
N PHE A 186 -20.53 13.97 -4.47
CA PHE A 186 -21.33 12.74 -4.28
C PHE A 186 -22.34 12.87 -3.14
N ALA A 187 -21.97 13.50 -2.03
CA ALA A 187 -22.90 13.75 -0.92
C ALA A 187 -24.08 14.64 -1.37
N LEU A 188 -23.82 15.66 -2.17
CA LEU A 188 -24.85 16.48 -2.78
C LEU A 188 -25.71 15.71 -3.79
N GLY A 189 -25.06 15.06 -4.78
CA GLY A 189 -25.75 14.44 -5.91
C GLY A 189 -26.54 13.17 -5.55
N ILE A 190 -26.03 12.34 -4.67
CA ILE A 190 -26.65 11.05 -4.27
C ILE A 190 -27.54 11.22 -3.03
N GLY A 191 -27.17 12.15 -2.15
CA GLY A 191 -27.81 12.32 -0.85
C GLY A 191 -28.74 13.53 -0.79
N ILE A 192 -28.20 14.72 -0.71
CA ILE A 192 -28.96 15.93 -0.38
C ILE A 192 -29.98 16.25 -1.46
N ILE A 193 -29.57 16.35 -2.72
CA ILE A 193 -30.48 16.70 -3.82
C ILE A 193 -31.65 15.70 -3.93
N PRO A 194 -31.43 14.37 -3.95
CA PRO A 194 -32.52 13.40 -3.97
C PRO A 194 -33.44 13.50 -2.74
N SER A 195 -32.93 13.80 -1.56
CA SER A 195 -33.75 13.98 -0.35
C SER A 195 -34.73 15.15 -0.50
N PHE A 196 -34.27 16.28 -1.04
CA PHE A 196 -35.14 17.42 -1.31
C PHE A 196 -36.15 17.16 -2.45
N LEU A 197 -35.72 16.51 -3.53
CA LEU A 197 -36.60 16.13 -4.65
C LEU A 197 -37.68 15.17 -4.19
N TRP A 198 -37.34 14.18 -3.35
CA TRP A 198 -38.32 13.26 -2.78
C TRP A 198 -39.32 14.00 -1.89
N ALA A 199 -38.84 14.88 -1.00
CA ALA A 199 -39.69 15.65 -0.13
C ALA A 199 -40.61 16.62 -0.92
N TRP A 200 -40.13 17.22 -1.99
CA TRP A 200 -40.90 18.07 -2.87
C TRP A 200 -42.03 17.30 -3.57
N GLN A 201 -41.76 16.07 -3.98
CA GLN A 201 -42.77 15.25 -4.69
C GLN A 201 -43.81 14.60 -3.76
N PHE A 202 -43.40 14.18 -2.56
CA PHE A 202 -44.20 13.30 -1.70
C PHE A 202 -44.54 13.90 -0.33
N ALA A 203 -43.98 15.03 0.05
CA ALA A 203 -44.24 15.69 1.32
C ALA A 203 -44.94 17.05 1.13
N SER A 204 -45.37 17.68 2.24
CA SER A 204 -45.96 19.01 2.19
C SER A 204 -44.86 20.10 2.04
N THR A 205 -45.28 21.25 1.45
CA THR A 205 -44.41 22.43 1.37
C THR A 205 -43.92 22.88 2.74
N ARG A 206 -44.77 22.72 3.76
CA ARG A 206 -44.40 23.01 5.14
C ARG A 206 -43.22 22.13 5.63
N TYR A 207 -43.17 20.86 5.23
CA TYR A 207 -42.07 19.96 5.56
C TYR A 207 -40.74 20.40 4.92
N LEU A 208 -40.79 20.93 3.72
CA LEU A 208 -39.60 21.48 3.06
C LEU A 208 -39.00 22.68 3.82
N THR A 209 -39.87 23.55 4.37
CA THR A 209 -39.43 24.75 5.10
C THR A 209 -39.07 24.45 6.53
N ASP A 210 -39.81 23.63 7.24
CA ASP A 210 -39.61 23.35 8.65
C ASP A 210 -38.63 22.17 8.89
N GLY A 211 -38.62 21.22 7.95
CA GLY A 211 -37.82 19.98 8.02
C GLY A 211 -36.54 19.98 7.20
N TRP A 212 -36.10 21.12 6.63
CA TRP A 212 -34.94 21.19 5.74
C TRP A 212 -33.67 20.61 6.39
N PHE A 213 -33.50 20.81 7.70
CA PHE A 213 -32.36 20.30 8.44
C PHE A 213 -32.29 18.77 8.41
N ASN A 214 -33.43 18.09 8.59
CA ASN A 214 -33.52 16.63 8.50
C ASN A 214 -33.20 16.14 7.09
N LEU A 215 -33.62 16.88 6.05
CA LEU A 215 -33.33 16.54 4.66
C LEU A 215 -31.83 16.67 4.34
N VAL A 216 -31.19 17.71 4.87
CA VAL A 216 -29.72 17.87 4.72
C VAL A 216 -28.98 16.77 5.47
N PHE A 217 -29.31 16.55 6.75
CA PHE A 217 -28.64 15.51 7.54
C PHE A 217 -28.88 14.08 7.01
N GLY A 218 -30.11 13.75 6.67
CA GLY A 218 -30.44 12.47 6.05
C GLY A 218 -29.74 12.29 4.71
N GLY A 219 -29.70 13.34 3.89
CA GLY A 219 -28.97 13.36 2.62
C GLY A 219 -27.47 13.18 2.81
N LEU A 220 -26.85 13.88 3.75
CA LEU A 220 -25.43 13.71 4.10
C LEU A 220 -25.13 12.28 4.57
N PHE A 221 -26.01 11.73 5.40
CA PHE A 221 -25.87 10.35 5.86
C PHE A 221 -25.91 9.36 4.69
N ILE A 222 -26.93 9.45 3.82
CA ILE A 222 -27.05 8.59 2.64
C ILE A 222 -25.85 8.78 1.70
N GLY A 223 -25.46 10.03 1.45
CA GLY A 223 -24.31 10.36 0.61
C GLY A 223 -23.00 9.77 1.15
N SER A 224 -22.81 9.80 2.46
CA SER A 224 -21.62 9.22 3.10
C SER A 224 -21.66 7.70 3.07
N VAL A 225 -22.78 7.08 3.45
CA VAL A 225 -22.94 5.61 3.46
C VAL A 225 -22.83 5.01 2.05
N SER A 226 -23.29 5.71 1.02
CA SER A 226 -23.11 5.26 -0.36
C SER A 226 -21.63 5.04 -0.73
N GLY A 227 -20.71 5.70 -0.03
CA GLY A 227 -19.26 5.51 -0.19
C GLY A 227 -18.75 4.11 0.16
N PHE A 228 -19.45 3.38 1.00
CA PHE A 228 -19.11 1.99 1.31
C PHE A 228 -19.51 1.02 0.19
N VAL A 229 -20.55 1.38 -0.58
CA VAL A 229 -21.10 0.52 -1.63
C VAL A 229 -20.45 0.81 -2.97
N TRP A 230 -20.35 2.07 -3.33
CA TRP A 230 -19.87 2.47 -4.65
C TRP A 230 -19.21 3.85 -4.64
N ARG A 231 -18.06 3.93 -5.32
CA ARG A 231 -17.41 5.17 -5.75
C ARG A 231 -16.69 4.91 -7.06
N PRO A 232 -16.55 5.90 -7.94
CA PRO A 232 -15.70 5.77 -9.12
C PRO A 232 -14.28 5.42 -8.75
N LYS A 233 -13.63 4.66 -9.62
CA LYS A 233 -12.22 4.34 -9.51
C LYS A 233 -11.38 5.61 -9.40
N ARG A 234 -10.28 5.51 -8.67
CA ARG A 234 -9.26 6.54 -8.60
C ARG A 234 -8.32 6.43 -9.78
N PRO A 235 -7.62 7.51 -10.17
CA PRO A 235 -6.59 7.43 -11.17
C PRO A 235 -5.49 6.45 -10.72
N SER A 236 -4.98 5.69 -11.68
CA SER A 236 -3.77 4.90 -11.56
C SER A 236 -2.60 5.67 -12.19
N TYR A 237 -1.39 5.27 -11.83
CA TYR A 237 -0.18 5.89 -12.34
C TYR A 237 0.73 4.84 -12.94
N ARG A 238 1.40 5.17 -14.03
CA ARG A 238 2.38 4.32 -14.70
C ARG A 238 3.70 5.06 -14.84
N VAL A 239 4.79 4.33 -14.81
CA VAL A 239 6.10 4.89 -15.14
C VAL A 239 6.11 5.26 -16.63
N SER A 240 6.55 6.49 -16.96
CA SER A 240 6.69 6.96 -18.34
C SER A 240 7.61 6.07 -19.16
N GLU A 241 7.53 6.14 -20.47
CA GLU A 241 8.37 5.31 -21.36
C GLU A 241 9.87 5.55 -21.12
N ASP A 242 10.25 6.79 -20.84
CA ASP A 242 11.64 7.18 -20.54
C ASP A 242 12.08 6.83 -19.10
N GLY A 243 11.18 6.33 -18.25
CA GLY A 243 11.47 5.93 -16.89
C GLY A 243 11.66 7.06 -15.87
N SER A 244 11.48 8.33 -16.28
CA SER A 244 11.84 9.50 -15.45
C SER A 244 10.70 10.01 -14.57
N THR A 245 9.45 9.82 -15.00
CA THR A 245 8.27 10.41 -14.36
C THR A 245 7.11 9.41 -14.24
N MET A 246 6.07 9.83 -13.52
CA MET A 246 4.82 9.06 -13.41
C MET A 246 3.71 9.74 -14.23
N GLU A 247 3.09 8.96 -15.11
CA GLU A 247 1.95 9.38 -15.91
C GLU A 247 0.65 8.85 -15.34
N ARG A 248 -0.39 9.68 -15.40
CA ARG A 248 -1.74 9.26 -14.97
C ARG A 248 -2.42 8.45 -16.08
N VAL A 249 -2.97 7.29 -15.69
CA VAL A 249 -3.67 6.36 -16.58
C VAL A 249 -5.16 6.27 -16.22
#